data_4d57fb0e8c7f9a4fbb13c35d4b4e155c
#
_entry.id   4d57fb0e8c7f9a4fbb13c35d4b4e155c
#
_cell.length_a   1.000
_cell.length_b   1.000
_cell.length_c   1.000
_cell.angle_alpha   90.00
_cell.angle_beta   90.00
_cell.angle_gamma   90.00
#
_symmetry.space_group_name_H-M   'P 1'
#
loop_
_entity.id
_entity.type
_entity.pdbx_description
1 polymer ?
#
loop_
_entity_poly.entity_id
_entity_poly.type
_entity_poly.pdbx_seq_one_letter_code
_entity_poly.pdbx_strand_id
1 'polypeptide(L)'
;VTHYPLIIAPQRAPEIYFGAAAHSATNTSTFSFTSLDFNIDNPERLVVVAVNYYEFDTAVTLSTITVGGVTPTLVTSGTRAVVGGSGSFVYSALYQVQPSGTSGTVALTFSRAIDYGCSVGVWSAYYLNSTTAVSSLSGNDSVNLTVQPGDAVIAAATSVYDATNTTWTNATENYDSAPNRMTRSGASVLASTSGTLNVAASCNISVGGVIVSGAAWR
;
A
#
# COMPACT_ATOMS: atom_id res chain seq x y z
N VAL A 1 -37.34 -15.47 36.98
CA VAL A 1 -36.73 -14.80 35.81
C VAL A 1 -35.58 -15.69 35.36
N THR A 2 -35.74 -16.37 34.21
CA THR A 2 -34.71 -17.27 33.64
C THR A 2 -33.71 -16.39 32.92
N HIS A 3 -32.51 -16.27 33.47
CA HIS A 3 -31.37 -15.63 32.75
C HIS A 3 -30.86 -16.59 31.68
N TYR A 4 -31.08 -16.26 30.42
CA TYR A 4 -30.36 -16.91 29.32
C TYR A 4 -28.96 -16.30 29.24
N PRO A 5 -27.89 -17.10 29.23
CA PRO A 5 -26.56 -16.56 28.99
C PRO A 5 -26.49 -15.95 27.59
N LEU A 6 -26.00 -14.72 27.49
CA LEU A 6 -25.71 -14.08 26.20
C LEU A 6 -24.58 -14.88 25.56
N ILE A 7 -24.88 -15.66 24.55
CA ILE A 7 -23.85 -16.32 23.73
C ILE A 7 -23.31 -15.25 22.76
N ILE A 8 -22.17 -14.66 23.10
CA ILE A 8 -21.42 -13.81 22.17
C ILE A 8 -20.71 -14.75 21.19
N ALA A 9 -21.08 -14.69 19.93
CA ALA A 9 -20.37 -15.41 18.89
C ALA A 9 -18.89 -14.99 18.91
N PRO A 10 -17.93 -15.93 18.77
CA PRO A 10 -16.52 -15.58 18.71
C PRO A 10 -16.30 -14.64 17.52
N GLN A 11 -15.59 -13.53 17.77
CA GLN A 11 -15.23 -12.61 16.71
C GLN A 11 -14.30 -13.32 15.73
N ARG A 12 -14.58 -13.18 14.44
CA ARG A 12 -13.75 -13.74 13.38
C ARG A 12 -12.41 -13.01 13.35
N ALA A 13 -11.32 -13.76 13.14
CA ALA A 13 -9.99 -13.17 13.03
C ALA A 13 -9.88 -12.32 11.74
N PRO A 14 -9.10 -11.23 11.76
CA PRO A 14 -8.81 -10.46 10.56
C PRO A 14 -8.20 -11.33 9.45
N GLU A 15 -8.55 -11.02 8.22
CA GLU A 15 -8.05 -11.69 7.02
C GLU A 15 -7.56 -10.62 6.03
N ILE A 16 -6.47 -10.94 5.31
CA ILE A 16 -5.94 -10.09 4.23
C ILE A 16 -5.87 -10.89 2.95
N TYR A 17 -6.35 -10.32 1.87
CA TYR A 17 -6.24 -10.87 0.53
C TYR A 17 -5.63 -9.83 -0.41
N PHE A 18 -4.58 -10.22 -1.11
CA PHE A 18 -4.08 -9.45 -2.23
C PHE A 18 -5.04 -9.65 -3.42
N GLY A 19 -5.52 -8.55 -4.00
CA GLY A 19 -6.45 -8.59 -5.11
C GLY A 19 -5.73 -8.44 -6.44
N ALA A 20 -5.03 -7.31 -6.62
CA ALA A 20 -4.40 -6.99 -7.90
C ALA A 20 -3.25 -6.00 -7.74
N ALA A 21 -2.37 -5.99 -8.74
CA ALA A 21 -1.46 -4.87 -8.98
C ALA A 21 -1.52 -4.48 -10.46
N ALA A 22 -1.32 -3.20 -10.72
CA ALA A 22 -1.19 -2.68 -12.06
C ALA A 22 -0.13 -1.58 -12.12
N HIS A 23 0.49 -1.40 -13.26
CA HIS A 23 1.46 -0.35 -13.48
C HIS A 23 1.32 0.26 -14.88
N SER A 24 1.78 1.48 -15.01
CA SER A 24 1.94 2.17 -16.29
C SER A 24 3.28 2.88 -16.30
N ALA A 25 4.00 2.76 -17.39
CA ALA A 25 5.25 3.47 -17.65
C ALA A 25 5.06 4.75 -18.48
N THR A 26 3.81 5.12 -18.74
CA THR A 26 3.48 6.25 -19.62
C THR A 26 3.77 7.58 -18.92
N ASN A 27 4.39 8.51 -19.64
CA ASN A 27 4.53 9.90 -19.17
C ASN A 27 3.18 10.62 -19.33
N THR A 28 2.44 10.74 -18.25
CA THR A 28 1.12 11.39 -18.20
C THR A 28 0.82 11.89 -16.79
N SER A 29 -0.09 12.84 -16.66
CA SER A 29 -0.61 13.29 -15.36
C SER A 29 -1.85 12.53 -14.90
N THR A 30 -2.43 11.68 -15.73
CA THR A 30 -3.64 10.92 -15.41
C THR A 30 -3.45 9.43 -15.71
N PHE A 31 -3.87 8.59 -14.76
CA PHE A 31 -3.83 7.13 -14.89
C PHE A 31 -5.19 6.55 -14.54
N SER A 32 -5.57 5.49 -15.23
CA SER A 32 -6.79 4.75 -14.97
C SER A 32 -6.50 3.25 -15.07
N PHE A 33 -6.44 2.59 -13.91
CA PHE A 33 -6.26 1.15 -13.81
C PHE A 33 -7.61 0.50 -13.61
N THR A 34 -8.13 -0.12 -14.65
CA THR A 34 -9.49 -0.68 -14.69
C THR A 34 -9.53 -2.14 -14.27
N SER A 35 -10.68 -2.61 -13.81
CA SER A 35 -10.95 -4.02 -13.49
C SER A 35 -10.01 -4.61 -12.45
N LEU A 36 -9.52 -3.77 -11.52
CA LEU A 36 -8.73 -4.27 -10.39
C LEU A 36 -9.63 -5.07 -9.45
N ASP A 37 -9.15 -6.21 -9.01
CA ASP A 37 -9.86 -7.10 -8.10
C ASP A 37 -9.87 -6.52 -6.68
N PHE A 38 -11.08 -6.33 -6.14
CA PHE A 38 -11.32 -5.92 -4.75
C PHE A 38 -11.74 -7.10 -3.88
N ASN A 39 -11.61 -8.33 -4.39
CA ASN A 39 -12.05 -9.56 -3.74
C ASN A 39 -13.56 -9.58 -3.43
N ILE A 40 -13.97 -10.34 -2.42
CA ILE A 40 -15.39 -10.56 -2.09
C ILE A 40 -16.03 -9.24 -1.63
N ASP A 41 -17.17 -8.89 -2.21
CA ASP A 41 -17.96 -7.74 -1.76
C ASP A 41 -18.63 -8.06 -0.42
N ASN A 42 -18.23 -7.30 0.60
CA ASN A 42 -18.70 -7.45 1.97
C ASN A 42 -18.73 -6.06 2.61
N PRO A 43 -19.81 -5.67 3.32
CA PRO A 43 -19.91 -4.37 3.97
C PRO A 43 -18.83 -4.11 5.02
N GLU A 44 -18.19 -5.16 5.56
CA GLU A 44 -17.06 -5.04 6.51
C GLU A 44 -15.69 -5.05 5.81
N ARG A 45 -15.65 -5.11 4.46
CA ARG A 45 -14.41 -5.07 3.70
C ARG A 45 -13.79 -3.69 3.75
N LEU A 46 -12.50 -3.62 4.08
CA LEU A 46 -11.65 -2.46 3.86
C LEU A 46 -10.74 -2.74 2.66
N VAL A 47 -10.81 -1.90 1.63
CA VAL A 47 -9.85 -1.93 0.52
C VAL A 47 -8.72 -0.98 0.83
N VAL A 48 -7.49 -1.48 0.74
CA VAL A 48 -6.25 -0.69 0.89
C VAL A 48 -5.57 -0.63 -0.46
N VAL A 49 -5.22 0.59 -0.88
CA VAL A 49 -4.55 0.84 -2.15
C VAL A 49 -3.20 1.47 -1.92
N ALA A 50 -2.14 0.82 -2.41
CA ALA A 50 -0.83 1.43 -2.52
C ALA A 50 -0.74 2.25 -3.81
N VAL A 51 -0.09 3.41 -3.75
CA VAL A 51 0.30 4.23 -4.90
C VAL A 51 1.79 4.47 -4.81
N ASN A 52 2.53 4.02 -5.82
CA ASN A 52 3.98 4.10 -5.91
C ASN A 52 4.38 4.81 -7.20
N TYR A 53 5.23 5.84 -7.11
CA TYR A 53 5.75 6.52 -8.29
C TYR A 53 7.13 7.12 -8.04
N TYR A 54 7.79 7.46 -9.12
CA TYR A 54 9.08 8.13 -9.15
C TYR A 54 8.99 9.37 -10.04
N GLU A 55 9.72 10.39 -9.65
CA GLU A 55 9.77 11.64 -10.39
C GLU A 55 11.19 12.18 -10.47
N PHE A 56 11.52 12.76 -11.60
CA PHE A 56 12.80 13.40 -11.88
C PHE A 56 12.67 14.92 -11.76
N ASP A 57 13.62 15.57 -11.10
CA ASP A 57 13.82 17.04 -11.02
C ASP A 57 12.76 17.90 -10.31
N THR A 58 11.55 17.45 -10.03
CA THR A 58 10.54 18.34 -9.42
C THR A 58 9.53 17.54 -8.59
N ALA A 59 9.18 18.05 -7.43
CA ALA A 59 8.14 17.44 -6.62
C ALA A 59 6.79 17.43 -7.36
N VAL A 60 6.23 16.22 -7.53
CA VAL A 60 4.89 15.98 -8.05
C VAL A 60 3.99 15.58 -6.91
N THR A 61 2.78 16.09 -6.88
CA THR A 61 1.77 15.70 -5.89
C THR A 61 0.63 14.94 -6.56
N LEU A 62 0.14 13.89 -5.90
CA LEU A 62 -1.12 13.26 -6.27
C LEU A 62 -2.26 14.21 -5.89
N SER A 63 -2.91 14.78 -6.90
CA SER A 63 -3.97 15.79 -6.72
C SER A 63 -5.31 15.14 -6.41
N THR A 64 -5.65 14.05 -7.09
CA THR A 64 -6.87 13.29 -6.83
C THR A 64 -6.64 11.79 -6.98
N ILE A 65 -7.38 11.01 -6.19
CA ILE A 65 -7.48 9.56 -6.31
C ILE A 65 -8.93 9.15 -6.10
N THR A 66 -9.41 8.20 -6.92
CA THR A 66 -10.67 7.49 -6.67
C THR A 66 -10.46 5.99 -6.80
N VAL A 67 -11.19 5.21 -6.03
CA VAL A 67 -11.17 3.74 -6.00
C VAL A 67 -12.60 3.25 -6.09
N GLY A 68 -12.96 2.59 -7.19
CA GLY A 68 -14.35 2.21 -7.45
C GLY A 68 -15.30 3.40 -7.47
N GLY A 69 -14.82 4.60 -7.87
CA GLY A 69 -15.60 5.84 -7.87
C GLY A 69 -15.69 6.55 -6.51
N VAL A 70 -15.13 5.98 -5.44
CA VAL A 70 -15.13 6.57 -4.08
C VAL A 70 -13.78 7.23 -3.80
N THR A 71 -13.79 8.40 -3.15
CA THR A 71 -12.57 9.08 -2.69
C THR A 71 -12.03 8.39 -1.45
N PRO A 72 -10.80 7.84 -1.47
CA PRO A 72 -10.20 7.16 -0.33
C PRO A 72 -9.60 8.15 0.67
N THR A 73 -9.36 7.67 1.88
CA THR A 73 -8.61 8.40 2.92
C THR A 73 -7.14 8.01 2.85
N LEU A 74 -6.24 8.99 2.89
CA LEU A 74 -4.80 8.76 3.03
C LEU A 74 -4.51 8.19 4.43
N VAL A 75 -3.79 7.07 4.48
CA VAL A 75 -3.34 6.42 5.72
C VAL A 75 -1.93 6.88 6.09
N THR A 76 -1.01 6.78 5.14
CA THR A 76 0.38 7.20 5.29
C THR A 76 1.01 7.44 3.93
N SER A 77 2.00 8.31 3.88
CA SER A 77 2.81 8.54 2.68
C SER A 77 4.23 8.94 3.04
N GLY A 78 5.16 8.60 2.18
CA GLY A 78 6.56 8.98 2.32
C GLY A 78 7.20 9.31 0.99
N THR A 79 8.24 10.13 1.09
CA THR A 79 9.08 10.50 -0.03
C THR A 79 10.54 10.32 0.36
N ARG A 80 11.37 9.95 -0.61
CA ARG A 80 12.82 9.90 -0.43
C ARG A 80 13.50 10.56 -1.61
N ALA A 81 14.42 11.48 -1.32
CA ALA A 81 15.30 12.03 -2.33
C ALA A 81 16.30 10.96 -2.80
N VAL A 82 16.52 10.90 -4.09
CA VAL A 82 17.49 9.96 -4.68
C VAL A 82 18.90 10.54 -4.54
N VAL A 83 19.79 9.79 -3.87
CA VAL A 83 21.18 10.20 -3.69
C VAL A 83 21.91 10.15 -5.05
N GLY A 84 22.54 11.25 -5.44
CA GLY A 84 23.26 11.37 -6.71
C GLY A 84 22.41 11.73 -7.93
N GLY A 85 21.07 11.85 -7.74
CA GLY A 85 20.16 12.40 -8.75
C GLY A 85 19.82 13.86 -8.43
N SER A 86 19.95 14.76 -9.38
CA SER A 86 19.60 16.17 -9.17
C SER A 86 18.08 16.31 -9.04
N GLY A 87 17.57 16.35 -7.80
CA GLY A 87 16.16 16.64 -7.52
C GLY A 87 15.16 15.49 -7.70
N SER A 88 15.62 14.26 -7.88
CA SER A 88 14.74 13.09 -8.07
C SER A 88 14.16 12.57 -6.75
N PHE A 89 12.91 12.07 -6.79
CA PHE A 89 12.19 11.58 -5.62
C PHE A 89 11.46 10.26 -5.93
N VAL A 90 11.46 9.37 -4.95
CA VAL A 90 10.59 8.18 -4.91
C VAL A 90 9.47 8.40 -3.90
N TYR A 91 8.29 7.89 -4.21
CA TYR A 91 7.07 8.05 -3.41
C TYR A 91 6.42 6.69 -3.16
N SER A 92 5.93 6.54 -1.95
CA SER A 92 5.05 5.44 -1.56
C SER A 92 3.94 5.97 -0.67
N ALA A 93 2.71 5.53 -0.92
CA ALA A 93 1.56 5.92 -0.10
C ALA A 93 0.57 4.76 0.02
N LEU A 94 -0.14 4.70 1.15
CA LEU A 94 -1.27 3.82 1.37
C LEU A 94 -2.54 4.65 1.56
N TYR A 95 -3.60 4.25 0.88
CA TYR A 95 -4.95 4.80 0.98
C TYR A 95 -5.91 3.70 1.39
N GLN A 96 -6.99 4.06 2.08
CA GLN A 96 -8.04 3.13 2.49
C GLN A 96 -9.42 3.62 2.09
N VAL A 97 -10.33 2.68 1.76
CA VAL A 97 -11.67 2.98 1.27
C VAL A 97 -12.57 1.74 1.40
N GLN A 98 -13.88 1.96 1.39
CA GLN A 98 -14.90 0.88 1.33
C GLN A 98 -15.75 1.05 0.05
N PRO A 99 -15.26 0.65 -1.12
CA PRO A 99 -16.03 0.69 -2.35
C PRO A 99 -16.99 -0.50 -2.42
N SER A 100 -18.07 -0.38 -3.18
CA SER A 100 -18.96 -1.50 -3.53
C SER A 100 -18.39 -2.33 -4.69
N GLY A 101 -18.90 -3.54 -4.87
CA GLY A 101 -18.54 -4.45 -5.96
C GLY A 101 -17.25 -5.23 -5.72
N THR A 102 -17.00 -6.26 -6.51
CA THR A 102 -15.83 -7.14 -6.41
C THR A 102 -14.62 -6.65 -7.18
N SER A 103 -14.80 -5.65 -8.05
CA SER A 103 -13.74 -5.04 -8.85
C SER A 103 -14.05 -3.59 -9.17
N GLY A 104 -13.04 -2.83 -9.57
CA GLY A 104 -13.24 -1.44 -9.91
C GLY A 104 -12.02 -0.78 -10.54
N THR A 105 -12.14 0.53 -10.74
CA THR A 105 -11.09 1.36 -11.31
C THR A 105 -10.39 2.13 -10.19
N VAL A 106 -9.05 2.16 -10.20
CA VAL A 106 -8.25 3.13 -9.47
C VAL A 106 -7.84 4.22 -10.46
N ALA A 107 -8.36 5.43 -10.27
CA ALA A 107 -8.02 6.58 -11.10
C ALA A 107 -7.20 7.58 -10.31
N LEU A 108 -6.11 8.07 -10.91
CA LEU A 108 -5.14 8.98 -10.31
C LEU A 108 -4.97 10.21 -11.19
N THR A 109 -4.90 11.40 -10.58
CA THR A 109 -4.51 12.62 -11.25
C THR A 109 -3.40 13.29 -10.46
N PHE A 110 -2.30 13.59 -11.11
CA PHE A 110 -1.14 14.27 -10.53
C PHE A 110 -1.10 15.73 -10.95
N SER A 111 -0.39 16.56 -10.21
CA SER A 111 -0.23 18.00 -10.49
C SER A 111 0.45 18.29 -11.83
N ARG A 112 1.19 17.32 -12.38
CA ARG A 112 1.78 17.33 -13.73
C ARG A 112 2.04 15.88 -14.20
N ALA A 113 2.49 15.70 -15.44
CA ALA A 113 2.91 14.40 -15.96
C ALA A 113 4.05 13.81 -15.13
N ILE A 114 4.00 12.50 -14.91
CA ILE A 114 5.05 11.72 -14.23
C ILE A 114 5.90 11.03 -15.30
N ASP A 115 7.21 11.25 -15.29
CA ASP A 115 8.10 10.79 -16.35
C ASP A 115 8.22 9.26 -16.43
N TYR A 116 8.16 8.58 -15.31
CA TYR A 116 8.36 7.13 -15.24
C TYR A 116 7.08 6.36 -14.85
N GLY A 117 5.94 7.03 -14.91
CA GLY A 117 4.66 6.43 -14.61
C GLY A 117 4.50 6.05 -13.13
N CYS A 118 3.46 5.26 -12.85
CA CYS A 118 3.14 4.82 -11.49
C CYS A 118 2.65 3.38 -11.46
N SER A 119 2.55 2.82 -10.24
CA SER A 119 1.88 1.56 -9.98
C SER A 119 0.90 1.67 -8.83
N VAL A 120 -0.06 0.76 -8.83
CA VAL A 120 -0.99 0.55 -7.73
C VAL A 120 -0.98 -0.92 -7.33
N GLY A 121 -1.13 -1.17 -6.02
CA GLY A 121 -1.41 -2.49 -5.45
C GLY A 121 -2.70 -2.41 -4.65
N VAL A 122 -3.51 -3.46 -4.66
CA VAL A 122 -4.82 -3.49 -4.01
C VAL A 122 -4.92 -4.70 -3.10
N TRP A 123 -5.30 -4.47 -1.86
CA TRP A 123 -5.61 -5.50 -0.87
C TRP A 123 -7.01 -5.28 -0.31
N SER A 124 -7.60 -6.37 0.14
CA SER A 124 -8.82 -6.36 0.93
C SER A 124 -8.59 -6.96 2.29
N ALA A 125 -8.95 -6.23 3.32
CA ALA A 125 -8.95 -6.71 4.71
C ALA A 125 -10.39 -6.86 5.21
N TYR A 126 -10.64 -7.93 5.97
CA TYR A 126 -11.96 -8.31 6.47
C TYR A 126 -11.91 -8.54 7.98
N TYR A 127 -13.07 -8.45 8.62
CA TYR A 127 -13.28 -8.74 10.05
C TYR A 127 -12.40 -7.90 10.97
N LEU A 128 -12.10 -6.68 10.53
CA LEU A 128 -11.41 -5.69 11.33
C LEU A 128 -12.36 -5.11 12.40
N ASN A 129 -11.84 -4.88 13.60
CA ASN A 129 -12.57 -4.17 14.67
C ASN A 129 -12.76 -2.69 14.33
N SER A 130 -11.90 -2.15 13.48
CA SER A 130 -11.92 -0.76 13.05
C SER A 130 -11.31 -0.61 11.67
N THR A 131 -11.89 0.25 10.85
CA THR A 131 -11.29 0.66 9.58
C THR A 131 -10.21 1.72 9.73
N THR A 132 -10.02 2.26 10.94
CA THR A 132 -8.91 3.18 11.22
C THR A 132 -7.65 2.39 11.53
N ALA A 133 -6.57 2.70 10.86
CA ALA A 133 -5.26 2.09 11.13
C ALA A 133 -4.83 2.36 12.58
N VAL A 134 -4.40 1.32 13.29
CA VAL A 134 -3.92 1.41 14.68
C VAL A 134 -2.45 1.86 14.73
N SER A 135 -1.72 1.69 13.63
CA SER A 135 -0.35 2.16 13.45
C SER A 135 -0.12 2.44 11.98
N SER A 136 0.52 3.56 11.65
CA SER A 136 0.90 3.89 10.27
C SER A 136 2.15 4.75 10.25
N LEU A 137 3.11 4.40 9.41
CA LEU A 137 4.39 5.09 9.27
C LEU A 137 4.90 5.02 7.83
N SER A 138 5.78 5.96 7.50
CA SER A 138 6.66 5.86 6.34
C SER A 138 8.10 6.05 6.77
N GLY A 139 9.03 5.39 6.08
CA GLY A 139 10.44 5.45 6.44
C GLY A 139 11.35 4.95 5.34
N ASN A 140 12.62 5.29 5.46
CA ASN A 140 13.66 4.79 4.56
C ASN A 140 13.96 3.33 4.90
N ASP A 141 13.85 2.47 3.90
CA ASP A 141 14.17 1.04 3.93
C ASP A 141 13.30 0.20 4.89
N SER A 142 12.65 0.80 5.90
CA SER A 142 11.76 0.09 6.82
C SER A 142 10.80 1.00 7.59
N VAL A 143 9.77 0.37 8.17
CA VAL A 143 8.84 1.00 9.12
C VAL A 143 8.69 0.11 10.35
N ASN A 144 8.56 0.75 11.52
CA ASN A 144 8.32 0.08 12.81
C ASN A 144 6.85 0.30 13.21
N LEU A 145 6.02 -0.71 13.05
CA LEU A 145 4.60 -0.65 13.35
C LEU A 145 4.31 -1.28 14.72
N THR A 146 3.46 -0.63 15.51
CA THR A 146 2.95 -1.23 16.76
C THR A 146 1.79 -2.15 16.41
N VAL A 147 1.93 -3.44 16.74
CA VAL A 147 0.97 -4.48 16.37
C VAL A 147 0.58 -5.37 17.56
N GLN A 148 -0.54 -6.08 17.38
CA GLN A 148 -0.95 -7.21 18.21
C GLN A 148 -1.19 -8.43 17.32
N PRO A 149 -1.23 -9.67 17.89
CA PRO A 149 -1.54 -10.86 17.13
C PRO A 149 -2.86 -10.73 16.38
N GLY A 150 -2.84 -11.04 15.09
CA GLY A 150 -3.99 -10.94 14.20
C GLY A 150 -4.14 -9.57 13.51
N ASP A 151 -3.36 -8.55 13.85
CA ASP A 151 -3.41 -7.28 13.12
C ASP A 151 -3.04 -7.48 11.65
N ALA A 152 -3.85 -6.91 10.77
CA ALA A 152 -3.63 -6.90 9.33
C ALA A 152 -2.58 -5.83 8.99
N VAL A 153 -1.42 -6.22 8.49
CA VAL A 153 -0.33 -5.31 8.10
C VAL A 153 -0.17 -5.31 6.58
N ILE A 154 -0.16 -4.14 6.00
CA ILE A 154 0.08 -3.92 4.56
C ILE A 154 1.17 -2.88 4.42
N ALA A 155 2.11 -3.13 3.52
CA ALA A 155 3.20 -2.23 3.21
C ALA A 155 3.44 -2.12 1.71
N ALA A 156 3.93 -0.97 1.29
CA ALA A 156 4.31 -0.69 -0.09
C ALA A 156 5.67 -0.01 -0.14
N ALA A 157 6.42 -0.25 -1.19
CA ALA A 157 7.76 0.28 -1.36
C ALA A 157 8.00 0.76 -2.80
N THR A 158 8.79 1.82 -2.91
CA THR A 158 9.34 2.31 -4.18
C THR A 158 10.84 2.45 -4.04
N SER A 159 11.58 1.80 -4.93
CA SER A 159 13.03 1.92 -5.00
C SER A 159 13.46 3.04 -5.92
N VAL A 160 14.71 3.42 -5.79
CA VAL A 160 15.40 4.31 -6.72
C VAL A 160 15.82 3.58 -7.99
N TYR A 161 16.40 4.36 -8.91
CA TYR A 161 16.86 3.96 -10.23
C TYR A 161 17.71 2.68 -10.27
N ASP A 162 17.52 1.88 -11.32
CA ASP A 162 18.23 0.63 -11.62
C ASP A 162 17.91 -0.58 -10.72
N ALA A 163 16.97 -0.49 -9.79
CA ALA A 163 16.51 -1.67 -9.08
C ALA A 163 15.63 -2.56 -9.98
N THR A 164 15.85 -3.87 -9.92
CA THR A 164 15.10 -4.86 -10.70
C THR A 164 14.21 -5.75 -9.86
N ASN A 165 14.45 -5.79 -8.56
CA ASN A 165 13.59 -6.51 -7.61
C ASN A 165 13.66 -5.89 -6.21
N THR A 166 12.61 -6.15 -5.43
CA THR A 166 12.52 -5.84 -4.00
C THR A 166 12.50 -7.12 -3.20
N THR A 167 13.13 -7.12 -2.04
CA THR A 167 13.05 -8.22 -1.07
C THR A 167 12.45 -7.70 0.22
N TRP A 168 11.44 -8.38 0.74
CA TRP A 168 10.77 -8.00 1.97
C TRP A 168 11.26 -8.83 3.17
N THR A 169 11.31 -8.17 4.34
CA THR A 169 11.56 -8.80 5.64
C THR A 169 10.35 -8.59 6.53
N ASN A 170 9.92 -9.66 7.20
CA ASN A 170 8.75 -9.73 8.10
C ASN A 170 7.40 -9.43 7.42
N ALA A 171 7.33 -9.53 6.09
CA ALA A 171 6.10 -9.52 5.32
C ALA A 171 6.27 -10.40 4.08
N THR A 172 5.15 -10.91 3.57
CA THR A 172 5.13 -11.71 2.34
C THR A 172 4.89 -10.78 1.16
N GLU A 173 5.80 -10.81 0.19
CA GLU A 173 5.64 -10.07 -1.06
C GLU A 173 4.40 -10.53 -1.81
N ASN A 174 3.61 -9.57 -2.27
CA ASN A 174 2.39 -9.82 -3.05
C ASN A 174 2.59 -9.46 -4.53
N TYR A 175 3.35 -8.41 -4.78
CA TYR A 175 3.74 -8.02 -6.13
C TYR A 175 5.08 -7.31 -6.13
N ASP A 176 5.81 -7.45 -7.23
CA ASP A 176 6.97 -6.65 -7.57
C ASP A 176 6.91 -6.29 -9.05
N SER A 177 7.15 -5.04 -9.37
CA SER A 177 7.07 -4.51 -10.72
C SER A 177 8.21 -3.53 -10.94
N ALA A 178 9.00 -3.76 -11.96
CA ALA A 178 10.16 -2.93 -12.28
C ALA A 178 10.05 -2.25 -13.66
N PRO A 179 8.97 -1.48 -13.93
CA PRO A 179 8.90 -0.71 -15.16
C PRO A 179 9.96 0.40 -15.13
N ASN A 180 10.65 0.58 -16.25
CA ASN A 180 11.66 1.63 -16.41
C ASN A 180 12.76 1.59 -15.33
N ARG A 181 13.18 0.37 -14.91
CA ARG A 181 14.32 0.17 -14.00
C ARG A 181 14.12 0.69 -12.57
N MET A 182 12.87 0.75 -12.12
CA MET A 182 12.49 1.13 -10.73
C MET A 182 11.53 0.12 -10.19
N THR A 183 11.85 -0.50 -9.06
CA THR A 183 10.91 -1.44 -8.45
C THR A 183 9.84 -0.68 -7.66
N ARG A 184 8.63 -1.17 -7.80
CA ARG A 184 7.45 -0.77 -7.06
C ARG A 184 6.81 -2.05 -6.55
N SER A 185 6.80 -2.22 -5.27
CA SER A 185 6.48 -3.50 -4.64
C SER A 185 5.50 -3.31 -3.51
N GLY A 186 4.81 -4.39 -3.14
CA GLY A 186 3.93 -4.40 -1.99
C GLY A 186 3.89 -5.76 -1.32
N ALA A 187 3.67 -5.74 -0.02
CA ALA A 187 3.67 -6.91 0.83
C ALA A 187 2.60 -6.82 1.91
N SER A 188 2.22 -7.97 2.46
CA SER A 188 1.29 -8.06 3.58
C SER A 188 1.64 -9.17 4.54
N VAL A 189 1.17 -9.06 5.79
CA VAL A 189 1.30 -10.09 6.81
C VAL A 189 0.21 -9.94 7.88
N LEU A 190 -0.25 -11.03 8.45
CA LEU A 190 -0.98 -11.03 9.72
C LEU A 190 0.06 -11.09 10.85
N ALA A 191 0.06 -10.11 11.72
CA ALA A 191 0.99 -10.07 12.84
C ALA A 191 0.79 -11.28 13.77
N SER A 192 1.86 -11.97 14.13
CA SER A 192 1.81 -13.15 15.00
C SER A 192 2.14 -12.84 16.46
N THR A 193 2.72 -11.68 16.73
CA THR A 193 3.17 -11.23 18.06
C THR A 193 2.71 -9.83 18.36
N SER A 194 2.66 -9.46 19.64
CA SER A 194 2.45 -8.08 20.08
C SER A 194 3.79 -7.34 20.19
N GLY A 195 3.73 -6.02 20.01
CA GLY A 195 4.88 -5.13 20.13
C GLY A 195 5.22 -4.41 18.84
N THR A 196 6.50 -4.23 18.58
CA THR A 196 6.99 -3.58 17.37
C THR A 196 7.29 -4.60 16.28
N LEU A 197 6.60 -4.48 15.13
CA LEU A 197 6.91 -5.22 13.91
C LEU A 197 7.72 -4.31 12.99
N ASN A 198 8.96 -4.65 12.72
CA ASN A 198 9.77 -3.99 11.71
C ASN A 198 9.49 -4.63 10.35
N VAL A 199 8.82 -3.90 9.46
CA VAL A 199 8.63 -4.30 8.06
C VAL A 199 9.66 -3.56 7.22
N ALA A 200 10.54 -4.31 6.56
CA ALA A 200 11.62 -3.75 5.78
C ALA A 200 11.57 -4.21 4.32
N ALA A 201 11.98 -3.32 3.42
CA ALA A 201 12.17 -3.60 2.00
C ALA A 201 13.59 -3.22 1.58
N SER A 202 14.24 -4.07 0.83
CA SER A 202 15.54 -3.81 0.24
C SER A 202 15.49 -4.10 -1.26
N CYS A 203 16.28 -3.38 -2.04
CA CYS A 203 16.43 -3.63 -3.48
C CYS A 203 17.85 -4.09 -3.81
N ASN A 204 18.00 -4.69 -4.97
CA ASN A 204 19.26 -5.32 -5.42
C ASN A 204 20.32 -4.32 -5.91
N ILE A 205 20.22 -3.06 -5.52
CA ILE A 205 21.23 -2.03 -5.83
C ILE A 205 21.80 -1.41 -4.56
N SER A 206 23.06 -1.02 -4.63
CA SER A 206 23.79 -0.48 -3.48
C SER A 206 23.65 1.03 -3.27
N VAL A 207 23.01 1.75 -4.21
CA VAL A 207 22.95 3.21 -4.20
C VAL A 207 21.50 3.66 -4.25
N GLY A 208 21.07 4.42 -3.23
CA GLY A 208 19.81 5.17 -3.26
C GLY A 208 18.72 4.71 -2.29
N GLY A 209 18.57 3.42 -2.00
CA GLY A 209 17.59 2.90 -1.02
C GLY A 209 16.13 2.89 -1.46
N VAL A 210 15.26 2.60 -0.54
CA VAL A 210 13.83 2.38 -0.74
C VAL A 210 13.04 3.33 0.18
N ILE A 211 11.90 3.84 -0.27
CA ILE A 211 10.89 4.41 0.62
C ILE A 211 9.82 3.36 0.89
N VAL A 212 9.49 3.16 2.15
CA VAL A 212 8.46 2.22 2.61
C VAL A 212 7.34 3.00 3.27
N SER A 213 6.10 2.69 2.91
CA SER A 213 4.89 3.11 3.63
C SER A 213 4.20 1.86 4.15
N GLY A 214 3.89 1.82 5.44
CA GLY A 214 3.24 0.66 6.06
C GLY A 214 2.19 1.07 7.07
N ALA A 215 1.15 0.23 7.23
CA ALA A 215 0.11 0.43 8.22
C ALA A 215 -0.44 -0.91 8.73
N ALA A 216 -1.01 -0.87 9.92
CA ALA A 216 -1.64 -2.00 10.61
C ALA A 216 -3.08 -1.66 10.97
N TRP A 217 -3.98 -2.63 10.82
CA TRP A 217 -5.40 -2.56 11.21
C TRP A 217 -5.75 -3.76 12.09
N ARG A 218 -6.71 -3.53 12.98
CA ARG A 218 -7.18 -4.54 13.95
C ARG A 218 -8.63 -4.86 13.77
#